data_5b1037eda50465a8b832ef68228a8490
#
_entry.id   5b1037eda50465a8b832ef68228a8490
#
_cell.length_a   1.000
_cell.length_b   1.000
_cell.length_c   1.000
_cell.angle_alpha   90.00
_cell.angle_beta   90.00
_cell.angle_gamma   90.00
#
_symmetry.space_group_name_H-M   'P 1'
#
loop_
_entity.id
_entity.type
_entity.pdbx_description
1 polymer ?
#
loop_
_entity_poly.entity_id
_entity_poly.type
_entity_poly.pdbx_seq_one_letter_code
_entity_poly.pdbx_strand_id
1 'polypeptide(L)'
;LIDGLLDVDEFKEFFHIDTELPGEEKDLYKTMGGLLNVLFGRIPKELDKVKWNGYTFEVIDMDNTRIDKILVTYEEPVVEQTEE
;
A
#
# COMPACT_ATOMS: atom_id res chain seq x y z
N LEU A 1 10.16 5.22 0.97
CA LEU A 1 10.43 4.15 0.03
C LEU A 1 10.64 2.84 0.78
N ILE A 2 9.87 1.84 0.45
CA ILE A 2 9.97 0.56 1.13
C ILE A 2 10.20 -0.55 0.13
N ASP A 3 10.68 -1.66 0.65
CA ASP A 3 10.92 -2.86 -0.16
C ASP A 3 9.60 -3.59 -0.35
N GLY A 4 9.40 -4.14 -1.54
CA GLY A 4 8.20 -4.93 -1.81
C GLY A 4 8.12 -6.18 -0.96
N LEU A 5 9.24 -6.65 -0.42
CA LEU A 5 9.25 -7.83 0.45
C LEU A 5 9.01 -7.49 1.91
N LEU A 6 8.84 -6.21 2.23
CA LEU A 6 8.53 -5.82 3.61
C LEU A 6 7.26 -6.50 4.08
N ASP A 7 7.31 -7.05 5.28
CA ASP A 7 6.16 -7.74 5.85
C ASP A 7 5.05 -6.73 6.15
N VAL A 8 3.82 -7.11 5.82
CA VAL A 8 2.68 -6.23 6.02
C VAL A 8 2.50 -5.88 7.49
N ASP A 9 2.75 -6.86 8.38
CA ASP A 9 2.60 -6.57 9.81
C ASP A 9 3.60 -5.53 10.28
N GLU A 10 4.82 -5.56 9.73
CA GLU A 10 5.81 -4.53 10.08
C GLU A 10 5.39 -3.17 9.56
N PHE A 11 4.83 -3.13 8.35
CA PHE A 11 4.34 -1.88 7.81
C PHE A 11 3.22 -1.31 8.68
N LYS A 12 2.29 -2.14 9.09
CA LYS A 12 1.17 -1.69 9.94
C LYS A 12 1.71 -1.16 11.26
N GLU A 13 2.68 -1.84 11.82
CA GLU A 13 3.24 -1.42 13.10
C GLU A 13 3.94 -0.08 12.96
N PHE A 14 4.71 0.08 11.90
CA PHE A 14 5.47 1.30 11.69
C PHE A 14 4.55 2.51 11.52
N PHE A 15 3.45 2.33 10.82
CA PHE A 15 2.51 3.43 10.56
C PHE A 15 1.35 3.45 11.54
N HIS A 16 1.37 2.59 12.56
CA HIS A 16 0.32 2.56 13.59
C HIS A 16 -1.06 2.29 12.99
N ILE A 17 -1.11 1.36 12.07
CA ILE A 17 -2.36 0.97 11.42
C ILE A 17 -2.91 -0.22 12.17
N ASP A 18 -4.13 -0.09 12.70
CA ASP A 18 -4.75 -1.20 13.41
C ASP A 18 -6.03 -1.68 12.75
N THR A 19 -6.34 -1.17 11.57
CA THR A 19 -7.48 -1.68 10.80
C THR A 19 -6.99 -2.77 9.85
N GLU A 20 -7.92 -3.59 9.40
CA GLU A 20 -7.59 -4.64 8.45
C GLU A 20 -7.35 -4.05 7.07
N LEU A 21 -6.35 -4.60 6.39
CA LEU A 21 -6.09 -4.24 5.00
C LEU A 21 -6.91 -5.15 4.09
N PRO A 22 -7.21 -4.69 2.88
CA PRO A 22 -7.99 -5.51 1.95
C PRO A 22 -7.34 -6.87 1.70
N GLY A 23 -8.10 -7.94 1.88
CA GLY A 23 -7.62 -9.29 1.67
C GLY A 23 -6.85 -9.88 2.83
N GLU A 24 -6.61 -9.11 3.87
CA GLU A 24 -5.81 -9.57 4.99
C GLU A 24 -6.50 -10.71 5.74
N GLU A 25 -7.81 -10.65 5.89
CA GLU A 25 -8.52 -11.68 6.62
C GLU A 25 -8.52 -13.00 5.87
N LYS A 26 -8.27 -12.98 4.57
CA LYS A 26 -8.19 -14.18 3.77
C LYS A 26 -6.76 -14.67 3.60
N ASP A 27 -5.82 -13.98 4.24
CA ASP A 27 -4.41 -14.37 4.22
C ASP A 27 -3.87 -14.48 2.79
N LEU A 28 -4.24 -13.52 1.96
CA LEU A 28 -3.88 -13.56 0.55
C LEU A 28 -2.45 -13.16 0.28
N TYR A 29 -1.80 -12.52 1.24
CA TYR A 29 -0.44 -12.02 1.04
C TYR A 29 0.22 -11.85 2.40
N LYS A 30 1.54 -11.72 2.38
CA LYS A 30 2.29 -11.42 3.59
C LYS A 30 3.16 -10.20 3.43
N THR A 31 3.43 -9.79 2.21
CA THR A 31 4.34 -8.68 1.94
C THR A 31 3.59 -7.51 1.34
N MET A 32 4.25 -6.34 1.36
CA MET A 32 3.66 -5.15 0.78
C MET A 32 3.46 -5.28 -0.72
N GLY A 33 4.37 -5.97 -1.40
CA GLY A 33 4.17 -6.24 -2.82
C GLY A 33 2.92 -7.06 -3.05
N GLY A 34 2.67 -8.06 -2.21
CA GLY A 34 1.46 -8.86 -2.31
C GLY A 34 0.20 -8.04 -2.05
N LEU A 35 0.26 -7.15 -1.07
CA LEU A 35 -0.86 -6.25 -0.81
C LEU A 35 -1.17 -5.41 -2.04
N LEU A 36 -0.13 -4.84 -2.66
CA LEU A 36 -0.36 -4.00 -3.82
C LEU A 36 -0.98 -4.77 -4.97
N ASN A 37 -0.57 -6.04 -5.15
CA ASN A 37 -1.21 -6.86 -6.19
C ASN A 37 -2.71 -6.99 -5.95
N VAL A 38 -3.11 -7.13 -4.69
CA VAL A 38 -4.53 -7.22 -4.35
C VAL A 38 -5.21 -5.88 -4.63
N LEU A 39 -4.58 -4.78 -4.22
CA LEU A 39 -5.17 -3.46 -4.41
C LEU A 39 -5.32 -3.11 -5.88
N PHE A 40 -4.32 -3.45 -6.69
CA PHE A 40 -4.40 -3.19 -8.12
C PHE A 40 -5.34 -4.15 -8.83
N GLY A 41 -5.48 -5.36 -8.30
CA GLY A 41 -6.25 -6.40 -8.97
C GLY A 41 -5.58 -6.92 -10.22
N ARG A 42 -4.31 -6.63 -10.39
CA ARG A 42 -3.52 -7.06 -11.54
C ARG A 42 -2.06 -6.85 -11.23
N ILE A 43 -1.19 -7.32 -12.09
CA ILE A 43 0.23 -7.04 -11.96
C ILE A 43 0.45 -5.61 -12.45
N PRO A 44 0.98 -4.73 -11.60
CA PRO A 44 1.16 -3.34 -11.98
C PRO A 44 2.42 -3.13 -12.79
N LYS A 45 2.59 -1.91 -13.29
CA LYS A 45 3.80 -1.48 -13.96
C LYS A 45 4.45 -0.39 -13.14
N GLU A 46 5.70 -0.11 -13.45
CA GLU A 46 6.39 1.01 -12.81
C GLU A 46 5.58 2.28 -12.98
N LEU A 47 5.53 3.06 -11.92
CA LEU A 47 4.84 4.34 -11.81
C LEU A 47 3.33 4.21 -11.64
N ASP A 48 2.79 2.98 -11.65
CA ASP A 48 1.39 2.81 -11.28
C ASP A 48 1.18 3.17 -9.83
N LYS A 49 0.03 3.75 -9.53
CA LYS A 49 -0.31 4.19 -8.18
C LYS A 49 -1.65 3.63 -7.78
N VAL A 50 -1.80 3.37 -6.49
CA VAL A 50 -3.07 2.96 -5.94
C VAL A 50 -3.19 3.58 -4.55
N LYS A 51 -4.41 3.89 -4.16
CA LYS A 51 -4.66 4.55 -2.87
C LYS A 51 -5.46 3.63 -1.96
N TRP A 52 -5.17 3.76 -0.69
CA TRP A 52 -5.93 3.07 0.34
C TRP A 52 -5.87 3.90 1.62
N ASN A 53 -7.03 4.35 2.07
CA ASN A 53 -7.19 4.96 3.39
C ASN A 53 -6.20 6.09 3.66
N GLY A 54 -6.03 6.98 2.69
CA GLY A 54 -5.12 8.11 2.82
C GLY A 54 -3.70 7.82 2.39
N TYR A 55 -3.37 6.55 2.19
CA TYR A 55 -2.05 6.17 1.72
C TYR A 55 -2.06 6.06 0.21
N THR A 56 -0.99 6.52 -0.41
CA THR A 56 -0.76 6.33 -1.83
C THR A 56 0.47 5.46 -1.97
N PHE A 57 0.32 4.38 -2.72
CA PHE A 57 1.42 3.46 -2.98
C PHE A 57 1.78 3.58 -4.45
N GLU A 58 3.00 3.97 -4.73
CA GLU A 58 3.48 4.09 -6.09
C GLU A 58 4.56 3.04 -6.33
N VAL A 59 4.41 2.28 -7.41
CA VAL A 59 5.40 1.27 -7.78
C VAL A 59 6.58 1.98 -8.41
N ILE A 60 7.73 1.92 -7.74
CA ILE A 60 8.92 2.61 -8.22
C ILE A 60 9.77 1.68 -9.07
N ASP A 61 9.81 0.40 -8.71
CA ASP A 61 10.68 -0.54 -9.40
C ASP A 61 10.03 -1.91 -9.43
N MET A 62 10.13 -2.58 -10.56
CA MET A 62 9.62 -3.94 -10.74
C MET A 62 10.77 -4.85 -11.09
N ASP A 63 10.69 -6.09 -10.59
CA ASP A 63 11.61 -7.15 -10.98
C ASP A 63 10.74 -8.19 -11.69
N ASN A 64 10.61 -8.04 -13.00
CA ASN A 64 9.65 -8.81 -13.80
C ASN A 64 8.23 -8.55 -13.28
N THR A 65 7.58 -9.55 -12.69
CA THR A 65 6.22 -9.38 -12.20
C THR A 65 6.18 -9.06 -10.71
N ARG A 66 7.35 -8.99 -10.06
CA ARG A 66 7.40 -8.74 -8.62
C ARG A 66 7.67 -7.27 -8.36
N ILE A 67 6.89 -6.71 -7.45
CA ILE A 67 7.09 -5.32 -7.04
C ILE A 67 8.30 -5.26 -6.12
N ASP A 68 9.29 -4.46 -6.50
CA ASP A 68 10.56 -4.41 -5.78
C ASP A 68 10.64 -3.22 -4.84
N LYS A 69 10.22 -2.04 -5.29
CA LYS A 69 10.28 -0.83 -4.49
C LYS A 69 8.98 -0.07 -4.57
N ILE A 70 8.53 0.44 -3.45
CA ILE A 70 7.25 1.12 -3.33
C ILE A 70 7.47 2.45 -2.62
N LEU A 71 6.96 3.53 -3.20
CA LEU A 71 6.94 4.82 -2.54
C LEU A 71 5.61 4.96 -1.83
N VAL A 72 5.67 5.17 -0.52
CA VAL A 72 4.47 5.32 0.29
C VAL A 72 4.36 6.77 0.71
N THR A 73 3.22 7.38 0.42
CA THR A 73 2.93 8.71 0.93
C THR A 73 1.60 8.64 1.66
N TYR A 74 1.45 9.48 2.66
CA TYR A 74 0.24 9.52 3.45
C TYR A 74 -0.25 10.95 3.49
N GLU A 75 -1.53 11.11 3.20
CA GLU A 75 -2.12 12.41 3.22
C GLU A 75 -3.32 12.34 4.15
N GLU A 76 -3.24 13.10 5.21
CA GLU A 76 -4.35 13.10 6.15
C GLU A 76 -5.60 13.62 5.45
N PRO A 77 -6.75 13.02 5.74
CA PRO A 77 -7.99 13.52 5.16
C PRO A 77 -8.20 14.97 5.58
N VAL A 78 -8.50 15.80 4.61
CA VAL A 78 -8.82 17.18 4.89
C VAL A 78 -10.22 17.22 5.45
N VAL A 79 -10.33 17.61 6.71
CA VAL A 79 -11.64 17.83 7.28
C VAL A 79 -12.08 19.19 6.85
N GLU A 80 -13.08 19.22 5.97
CA GLU A 80 -13.54 20.46 5.51
C GLU A 80 -14.24 21.17 6.61
N GLN A 81 -13.77 22.33 6.94
CA GLN A 81 -14.39 23.12 7.97
C GLN A 81 -15.42 23.96 7.31
N THR A 82 -16.59 23.45 7.30
CA THR A 82 -17.60 24.34 6.85
C THR A 82 -17.83 25.30 7.95
N GLU A 83 -17.71 26.37 7.73
CA GLU A 83 -17.89 27.21 8.71
C GLU A 83 -19.10 27.60 8.86
N GLU A 84 -19.48 27.44 9.42
CA GLU A 84 -20.60 27.66 9.39
C GLU A 84 -20.80 28.30 9.94
#